data_4cfd3721ae897bb70043a1dec16f5b05
#
_entry.id   4cfd3721ae897bb70043a1dec16f5b05
#
_cell.length_a   1.000
_cell.length_b   1.000
_cell.length_c   1.000
_cell.angle_alpha   90.00
_cell.angle_beta   90.00
_cell.angle_gamma   90.00
#
_symmetry.space_group_name_H-M   'P 1'
#
loop_
_entity.id
_entity.type
_entity.pdbx_description
1 polymer ?
#
loop_
_entity_poly.entity_id
_entity_poly.type
_entity_poly.pdbx_seq_one_letter_code
_entity_poly.pdbx_strand_id
1 'polypeptide(L)'
;MFSIIFPGQGSQSVGMAKEFYKKYSLVKNIFSRADEALNFNLSKIILSGPISEINLTKNTQPAIFVVSYSIFSVMKKEFNIDLNQANYFAGHSLGEYSALTCANALQFEEAVRLLHARGKSMQDAVPSGKGAMLAVLGLKVEEILEQINSIS
;
A
#
# COMPACT_ATOMS: atom_id res chain seq x y z
N MET A 1 10.53 -21.84 9.49
CA MET A 1 10.58 -21.29 8.12
C MET A 1 9.30 -20.49 7.91
N PHE A 2 9.37 -19.20 7.52
CA PHE A 2 8.20 -18.37 7.24
C PHE A 2 8.52 -17.39 6.11
N SER A 3 7.48 -16.81 5.52
CA SER A 3 7.57 -15.78 4.49
C SER A 3 6.75 -14.57 4.91
N ILE A 4 7.13 -13.39 4.44
CA ILE A 4 6.42 -12.14 4.70
C ILE A 4 5.75 -11.70 3.41
N ILE A 5 4.44 -11.47 3.47
CA ILE A 5 3.63 -11.09 2.32
C ILE A 5 2.98 -9.73 2.59
N PHE A 6 3.10 -8.83 1.61
CA PHE A 6 2.55 -7.48 1.69
C PHE A 6 1.34 -7.30 0.77
N PRO A 7 0.26 -6.65 1.25
CA PRO A 7 -0.97 -6.48 0.48
C PRO A 7 -0.81 -5.47 -0.65
N GLY A 8 -1.73 -5.54 -1.60
CA GLY A 8 -1.91 -4.58 -2.68
C GLY A 8 -3.09 -3.63 -2.45
N GLN A 9 -3.42 -2.88 -3.50
CA GLN A 9 -4.58 -1.97 -3.52
C GLN A 9 -5.88 -2.75 -3.28
N GLY A 10 -6.79 -2.16 -2.51
CA GLY A 10 -8.02 -2.78 -2.00
C GLY A 10 -7.98 -3.06 -0.50
N SER A 11 -6.80 -3.06 0.11
CA SER A 11 -6.63 -3.28 1.55
C SER A 11 -6.67 -2.00 2.40
N GLN A 12 -6.79 -0.81 1.76
CA GLN A 12 -6.84 0.47 2.47
C GLN A 12 -8.18 0.69 3.16
N SER A 13 -8.12 1.37 4.30
CA SER A 13 -9.28 1.90 4.99
C SER A 13 -8.90 3.17 5.76
N VAL A 14 -9.86 4.09 5.91
CA VAL A 14 -9.65 5.26 6.80
C VAL A 14 -9.49 4.79 8.24
N GLY A 15 -8.45 5.27 8.89
CA GLY A 15 -8.09 4.87 10.26
C GLY A 15 -7.22 3.62 10.36
N MET A 16 -6.79 3.02 9.23
CA MET A 16 -5.84 1.91 9.28
C MET A 16 -4.57 2.32 10.04
N ALA A 17 -4.05 1.42 10.88
CA ALA A 17 -2.93 1.64 11.79
C ALA A 17 -3.13 2.72 12.86
N LYS A 18 -4.33 3.25 13.10
CA LYS A 18 -4.61 4.31 14.08
C LYS A 18 -4.17 3.93 15.49
N GLU A 19 -4.39 2.70 15.92
CA GLU A 19 -3.97 2.24 17.24
C GLU A 19 -2.45 2.08 17.34
N PHE A 20 -1.79 1.63 16.26
CA PHE A 20 -0.33 1.61 16.18
C PHE A 20 0.25 3.03 16.24
N TYR A 21 -0.33 3.95 15.49
CA TYR A 21 0.07 5.36 15.50
C TYR A 21 -0.05 6.00 16.89
N LYS A 22 -1.12 5.71 17.63
CA LYS A 22 -1.27 6.21 19.00
C LYS A 22 -0.24 5.63 19.95
N LYS A 23 -0.01 4.32 19.86
CA LYS A 23 0.78 3.55 20.82
C LYS A 23 2.29 3.69 20.63
N TYR A 24 2.79 3.71 19.37
CA TYR A 24 4.21 3.64 19.08
C TYR A 24 4.75 4.92 18.47
N SER A 25 5.74 5.54 19.16
CA SER A 25 6.45 6.71 18.63
C SER A 25 7.16 6.43 17.31
N LEU A 26 7.64 5.20 17.11
CA LEU A 26 8.21 4.73 15.86
C LEU A 26 7.26 4.92 14.67
N VAL A 27 5.98 4.57 14.84
CA VAL A 27 4.97 4.73 13.79
C VAL A 27 4.71 6.21 13.49
N LYS A 28 4.64 7.06 14.52
CA LYS A 28 4.52 8.52 14.32
C LYS A 28 5.68 9.08 13.50
N ASN A 29 6.90 8.64 13.80
CA ASN A 29 8.09 9.05 13.05
C ASN A 29 8.04 8.58 11.58
N ILE A 30 7.65 7.33 11.31
CA ILE A 30 7.50 6.80 9.95
C ILE A 30 6.47 7.60 9.15
N PHE A 31 5.33 7.93 9.76
CA PHE A 31 4.28 8.74 9.14
C PHE A 31 4.77 10.16 8.84
N SER A 32 5.48 10.81 9.77
CA SER A 32 6.09 12.14 9.55
C SER A 32 7.07 12.13 8.38
N ARG A 33 7.97 11.14 8.32
CA ARG A 33 8.92 10.98 7.22
C ARG A 33 8.22 10.81 5.86
N ALA A 34 7.10 10.11 5.84
CA ALA A 34 6.30 9.97 4.62
C ALA A 34 5.68 11.31 4.18
N ASP A 35 5.12 12.06 5.12
CA ASP A 35 4.56 13.40 4.85
C ASP A 35 5.64 14.35 4.33
N GLU A 36 6.82 14.35 4.96
CA GLU A 36 7.97 15.15 4.53
C GLU A 36 8.46 14.75 3.12
N ALA A 37 8.55 13.44 2.84
CA ALA A 37 8.98 12.93 1.53
C ALA A 37 8.03 13.32 0.39
N LEU A 38 6.75 13.48 0.68
CA LEU A 38 5.71 13.83 -0.29
C LEU A 38 5.37 15.32 -0.33
N ASN A 39 5.82 16.11 0.66
CA ASN A 39 5.43 17.51 0.85
C ASN A 39 3.91 17.71 0.99
N PHE A 40 3.19 16.73 1.50
CA PHE A 40 1.78 16.85 1.89
C PHE A 40 1.42 15.86 3.02
N ASN A 41 0.29 16.10 3.69
CA ASN A 41 -0.12 15.35 4.87
C ASN A 41 -0.87 14.04 4.50
N LEU A 42 -0.11 13.01 4.06
CA LEU A 42 -0.62 11.67 3.81
C LEU A 42 -1.14 11.03 5.11
N SER A 43 -0.50 11.31 6.24
CA SER A 43 -0.89 10.83 7.56
C SER A 43 -2.33 11.20 7.91
N LYS A 44 -2.76 12.42 7.60
CA LYS A 44 -4.14 12.87 7.81
C LYS A 44 -5.12 12.07 6.96
N ILE A 45 -4.77 11.80 5.70
CA ILE A 45 -5.59 10.99 4.78
C ILE A 45 -5.74 9.57 5.33
N ILE A 46 -4.64 8.95 5.80
CA ILE A 46 -4.65 7.61 6.37
C ILE A 46 -5.52 7.54 7.64
N LEU A 47 -5.30 8.47 8.58
CA LEU A 47 -5.87 8.40 9.92
C LEU A 47 -7.30 8.94 10.01
N SER A 48 -7.66 9.88 9.14
CA SER A 48 -8.91 10.66 9.26
C SER A 48 -9.68 10.80 7.95
N GLY A 49 -9.14 10.36 6.82
CA GLY A 49 -9.76 10.45 5.51
C GLY A 49 -9.77 11.85 4.89
N PRO A 50 -10.74 12.12 4.03
CA PRO A 50 -11.95 11.35 3.72
C PRO A 50 -11.69 10.09 2.86
N ILE A 51 -12.69 9.22 2.77
CA ILE A 51 -12.61 7.95 2.00
C ILE A 51 -12.33 8.20 0.51
N SER A 52 -12.84 9.29 -0.05
CA SER A 52 -12.59 9.70 -1.43
C SER A 52 -11.11 9.98 -1.69
N GLU A 53 -10.39 10.57 -0.73
CA GLU A 53 -8.98 10.86 -0.87
C GLU A 53 -8.10 9.61 -0.73
N ILE A 54 -8.39 8.72 0.24
CA ILE A 54 -7.59 7.51 0.42
C ILE A 54 -7.76 6.53 -0.74
N ASN A 55 -8.89 6.58 -1.45
CA ASN A 55 -9.19 5.73 -2.61
C ASN A 55 -8.60 6.26 -3.93
N LEU A 56 -8.08 7.49 -3.96
CA LEU A 56 -7.31 7.95 -5.11
C LEU A 56 -6.02 7.13 -5.22
N THR A 57 -5.78 6.49 -6.37
CA THR A 57 -4.64 5.58 -6.56
C THR A 57 -3.30 6.20 -6.17
N LYS A 58 -3.11 7.50 -6.43
CA LYS A 58 -1.93 8.28 -6.02
C LYS A 58 -1.71 8.33 -4.51
N ASN A 59 -2.78 8.26 -3.72
CA ASN A 59 -2.75 8.27 -2.26
C ASN A 59 -2.80 6.86 -1.68
N THR A 60 -3.60 5.97 -2.29
CA THR A 60 -3.77 4.58 -1.85
C THR A 60 -2.44 3.83 -1.78
N GLN A 61 -1.62 3.95 -2.83
CA GLN A 61 -0.38 3.18 -2.92
C GLN A 61 0.62 3.55 -1.83
N PRO A 62 1.01 4.82 -1.66
CA PRO A 62 1.91 5.18 -0.56
C PRO A 62 1.26 4.98 0.83
N ALA A 63 -0.06 5.10 0.97
CA ALA A 63 -0.74 4.88 2.26
C ALA A 63 -0.61 3.43 2.74
N ILE A 64 -0.91 2.45 1.88
CA ILE A 64 -0.76 1.02 2.21
C ILE A 64 0.71 0.69 2.51
N PHE A 65 1.64 1.24 1.73
CA PHE A 65 3.07 1.05 1.94
C PHE A 65 3.52 1.56 3.31
N VAL A 66 3.18 2.80 3.68
CA VAL A 66 3.55 3.42 4.96
C VAL A 66 3.02 2.59 6.14
N VAL A 67 1.79 2.12 6.04
CA VAL A 67 1.18 1.26 7.08
C VAL A 67 1.88 -0.09 7.15
N SER A 68 2.13 -0.74 6.02
CA SER A 68 2.83 -2.03 5.94
C SER A 68 4.24 -1.95 6.54
N TYR A 69 5.00 -0.94 6.16
CA TYR A 69 6.33 -0.69 6.70
C TYR A 69 6.32 -0.36 8.20
N SER A 70 5.29 0.37 8.66
CA SER A 70 5.10 0.67 10.09
C SER A 70 4.85 -0.59 10.90
N ILE A 71 3.96 -1.47 10.45
CA ILE A 71 3.66 -2.74 11.13
C ILE A 71 4.93 -3.61 11.17
N PHE A 72 5.63 -3.78 10.04
CA PHE A 72 6.89 -4.50 9.96
C PHE A 72 7.92 -3.97 10.96
N SER A 73 8.09 -2.65 11.01
CA SER A 73 9.05 -1.98 11.90
C SER A 73 8.71 -2.19 13.39
N VAL A 74 7.42 -2.15 13.74
CA VAL A 74 6.96 -2.43 15.11
C VAL A 74 7.20 -3.89 15.48
N MET A 75 6.88 -4.84 14.60
CA MET A 75 7.14 -6.26 14.84
C MET A 75 8.62 -6.51 15.12
N LYS A 76 9.50 -5.92 14.33
CA LYS A 76 10.95 -6.06 14.48
C LYS A 76 11.48 -5.41 15.76
N LYS A 77 11.03 -4.19 16.08
CA LYS A 77 11.63 -3.37 17.12
C LYS A 77 10.97 -3.53 18.48
N GLU A 78 9.66 -3.62 18.53
CA GLU A 78 8.90 -3.63 19.79
C GLU A 78 8.56 -5.05 20.26
N PHE A 79 8.44 -6.01 19.32
CA PHE A 79 8.15 -7.40 19.65
C PHE A 79 9.37 -8.32 19.53
N ASN A 80 10.52 -7.78 19.15
CA ASN A 80 11.78 -8.51 19.03
C ASN A 80 11.70 -9.74 18.10
N ILE A 81 10.81 -9.66 17.08
CA ILE A 81 10.68 -10.72 16.09
C ILE A 81 11.80 -10.57 15.07
N ASP A 82 12.65 -11.58 14.95
CA ASP A 82 13.71 -11.58 13.94
C ASP A 82 13.14 -11.85 12.54
N LEU A 83 12.63 -10.79 11.91
CA LEU A 83 12.06 -10.86 10.57
C LEU A 83 13.11 -11.10 9.48
N ASN A 84 14.41 -11.00 9.79
CA ASN A 84 15.49 -11.32 8.85
C ASN A 84 15.60 -12.84 8.60
N GLN A 85 15.00 -13.68 9.46
CA GLN A 85 14.91 -15.11 9.26
C GLN A 85 13.80 -15.54 8.26
N ALA A 86 13.05 -14.59 7.70
CA ALA A 86 12.11 -14.89 6.64
C ALA A 86 12.86 -15.40 5.39
N ASN A 87 12.38 -16.49 4.84
CA ASN A 87 12.96 -17.06 3.62
C ASN A 87 12.65 -16.23 2.38
N TYR A 88 11.46 -15.61 2.36
CA TYR A 88 10.98 -14.81 1.25
C TYR A 88 10.22 -13.58 1.74
N PHE A 89 10.41 -12.50 0.99
CA PHE A 89 9.57 -11.31 1.03
C PHE A 89 8.84 -11.22 -0.30
N ALA A 90 7.52 -11.15 -0.27
CA ALA A 90 6.69 -11.05 -1.46
C ALA A 90 5.62 -9.98 -1.28
N GLY A 91 5.14 -9.42 -2.38
CA GLY A 91 4.10 -8.40 -2.34
C GLY A 91 3.27 -8.37 -3.62
N HIS A 92 1.98 -8.09 -3.47
CA HIS A 92 1.08 -7.92 -4.60
C HIS A 92 1.12 -6.47 -5.10
N SER A 93 1.51 -6.26 -6.37
CA SER A 93 1.56 -4.93 -7.01
C SER A 93 2.40 -3.94 -6.21
N LEU A 94 1.80 -2.90 -5.58
CA LEU A 94 2.50 -1.96 -4.69
C LEU A 94 3.18 -2.66 -3.49
N GLY A 95 2.69 -3.81 -3.08
CA GLY A 95 3.26 -4.62 -2.01
C GLY A 95 4.68 -5.10 -2.31
N GLU A 96 5.08 -5.20 -3.58
CA GLU A 96 6.45 -5.51 -3.99
C GLU A 96 7.43 -4.44 -3.49
N TYR A 97 7.05 -3.17 -3.55
CA TYR A 97 7.85 -2.07 -2.99
C TYR A 97 7.98 -2.18 -1.47
N SER A 98 6.91 -2.62 -0.79
CA SER A 98 6.98 -2.91 0.65
C SER A 98 7.95 -4.05 0.93
N ALA A 99 7.90 -5.13 0.15
CA ALA A 99 8.80 -6.27 0.26
C ALA A 99 10.26 -5.84 0.06
N LEU A 100 10.56 -5.10 -1.02
CA LEU A 100 11.90 -4.59 -1.33
C LEU A 100 12.43 -3.67 -0.22
N THR A 101 11.60 -2.75 0.30
CA THR A 101 12.01 -1.84 1.37
C THR A 101 12.26 -2.58 2.69
N CYS A 102 11.39 -3.53 3.05
CA CYS A 102 11.56 -4.34 4.25
C CYS A 102 12.76 -5.30 4.15
N ALA A 103 13.13 -5.71 2.93
CA ALA A 103 14.35 -6.47 2.64
C ALA A 103 15.62 -5.59 2.50
N ASN A 104 15.53 -4.28 2.76
CA ASN A 104 16.61 -3.29 2.64
C ASN A 104 17.15 -3.10 1.21
N ALA A 105 16.38 -3.45 0.18
CA ALA A 105 16.75 -3.25 -1.22
C ALA A 105 16.32 -1.87 -1.77
N LEU A 106 15.42 -1.17 -1.06
CA LEU A 106 14.91 0.15 -1.45
C LEU A 106 14.78 1.04 -0.21
N GLN A 107 15.17 2.31 -0.31
CA GLN A 107 15.04 3.27 0.78
C GLN A 107 13.59 3.70 0.97
N PHE A 108 13.19 3.94 2.23
CA PHE A 108 11.80 4.23 2.58
C PHE A 108 11.25 5.47 1.86
N GLU A 109 11.97 6.59 1.92
CA GLU A 109 11.53 7.85 1.32
C GLU A 109 11.47 7.78 -0.22
N GLU A 110 12.37 7.02 -0.83
CA GLU A 110 12.36 6.76 -2.27
C GLU A 110 11.14 5.93 -2.66
N ALA A 111 10.84 4.86 -1.91
CA ALA A 111 9.66 4.04 -2.13
C ALA A 111 8.36 4.83 -2.02
N VAL A 112 8.25 5.71 -1.01
CA VAL A 112 7.10 6.60 -0.82
C VAL A 112 6.89 7.49 -2.06
N ARG A 113 7.95 8.15 -2.53
CA ARG A 113 7.89 9.02 -3.73
C ARG A 113 7.56 8.23 -4.99
N LEU A 114 8.20 7.07 -5.18
CA LEU A 114 7.94 6.19 -6.33
C LEU A 114 6.51 5.70 -6.38
N LEU A 115 5.95 5.28 -5.25
CA LEU A 115 4.57 4.81 -5.17
C LEU A 115 3.56 5.92 -5.40
N HIS A 116 3.83 7.13 -4.93
CA HIS A 116 2.99 8.28 -5.24
C HIS A 116 3.02 8.63 -6.74
N ALA A 117 4.21 8.68 -7.34
CA ALA A 117 4.38 8.92 -8.77
C ALA A 117 3.72 7.83 -9.62
N ARG A 118 3.92 6.53 -9.25
CA ARG A 118 3.28 5.39 -9.89
C ARG A 118 1.76 5.49 -9.83
N GLY A 119 1.22 5.78 -8.66
CA GLY A 119 -0.21 5.94 -8.45
C GLY A 119 -0.80 7.10 -9.27
N LYS A 120 -0.08 8.20 -9.38
CA LYS A 120 -0.45 9.34 -10.21
C LYS A 120 -0.46 8.96 -11.70
N SER A 121 0.60 8.33 -12.20
CA SER A 121 0.69 7.89 -13.60
C SER A 121 -0.43 6.90 -13.97
N MET A 122 -0.76 5.97 -13.07
CA MET A 122 -1.88 5.03 -13.28
C MET A 122 -3.23 5.76 -13.31
N GLN A 123 -3.42 6.76 -12.46
CA GLN A 123 -4.67 7.54 -12.42
C GLN A 123 -4.80 8.45 -13.64
N ASP A 124 -3.70 9.00 -14.13
CA ASP A 124 -3.67 9.87 -15.32
C ASP A 124 -3.90 9.04 -16.60
N ALA A 125 -3.43 7.79 -16.65
CA ALA A 125 -3.65 6.88 -17.78
C ALA A 125 -5.12 6.52 -17.97
N VAL A 126 -5.87 6.39 -16.86
CA VAL A 126 -7.33 6.15 -16.89
C VAL A 126 -7.99 7.12 -15.92
N PRO A 127 -8.43 8.29 -16.40
CA PRO A 127 -9.08 9.30 -15.54
C PRO A 127 -10.29 8.74 -14.81
N SER A 128 -10.52 9.24 -13.60
CA SER A 128 -11.65 8.82 -12.76
C SER A 128 -12.99 8.93 -13.53
N GLY A 129 -13.77 7.86 -13.50
CA GLY A 129 -15.06 7.76 -14.21
C GLY A 129 -14.97 7.44 -15.71
N LYS A 130 -13.75 7.27 -16.27
CA LYS A 130 -13.56 6.88 -17.69
C LYS A 130 -13.24 5.40 -17.88
N GLY A 131 -12.95 4.69 -16.80
CA GLY A 131 -12.70 3.27 -16.84
C GLY A 131 -12.80 2.66 -15.44
N ALA A 132 -12.76 1.34 -15.41
CA ALA A 132 -12.78 0.56 -14.19
C ALA A 132 -11.88 -0.66 -14.34
N MET A 133 -11.44 -1.21 -13.21
CA MET A 133 -10.75 -2.49 -13.14
C MET A 133 -11.48 -3.38 -12.15
N LEU A 134 -11.81 -4.59 -12.60
CA LEU A 134 -12.49 -5.58 -11.79
C LEU A 134 -11.63 -6.84 -11.70
N ALA A 135 -11.39 -7.32 -10.49
CA ALA A 135 -10.79 -8.63 -10.27
C ALA A 135 -11.88 -9.68 -10.21
N VAL A 136 -11.91 -10.59 -11.18
CA VAL A 136 -12.86 -11.69 -11.23
C VAL A 136 -12.20 -12.92 -10.60
N LEU A 137 -12.89 -13.53 -9.64
CA LEU A 137 -12.42 -14.73 -8.95
C LEU A 137 -13.37 -15.91 -9.22
N GLY A 138 -12.80 -17.09 -9.49
CA GLY A 138 -13.55 -18.33 -9.59
C GLY A 138 -14.28 -18.60 -10.88
N LEU A 139 -14.20 -17.71 -11.88
CA LEU A 139 -14.74 -17.94 -13.22
C LEU A 139 -13.63 -18.33 -14.20
N LYS A 140 -14.00 -19.08 -15.25
CA LYS A 140 -13.12 -19.36 -16.37
C LYS A 140 -13.01 -18.16 -17.30
N VAL A 141 -11.88 -18.05 -18.00
CA VAL A 141 -11.62 -16.92 -18.92
C VAL A 141 -12.70 -16.85 -20.01
N GLU A 142 -13.15 -17.99 -20.51
CA GLU A 142 -14.20 -18.09 -21.55
C GLU A 142 -15.51 -17.45 -21.08
N GLU A 143 -15.93 -17.73 -19.85
CA GLU A 143 -17.15 -17.17 -19.24
C GLU A 143 -17.05 -15.64 -19.08
N ILE A 144 -15.86 -15.14 -18.76
CA ILE A 144 -15.58 -13.69 -18.65
C ILE A 144 -15.67 -13.02 -20.02
N LEU A 145 -15.08 -13.65 -21.06
CA LEU A 145 -15.12 -13.14 -22.43
C LEU A 145 -16.54 -13.09 -22.99
N GLU A 146 -17.38 -14.11 -22.71
CA GLU A 146 -18.76 -14.10 -23.08
C GLU A 146 -19.53 -12.92 -22.48
N GLN A 147 -19.30 -12.63 -21.19
CA GLN A 147 -19.93 -11.47 -20.53
C GLN A 147 -19.47 -10.14 -21.13
N ILE A 148 -18.17 -9.97 -21.40
CA ILE A 148 -17.63 -8.76 -22.01
C ILE A 148 -18.25 -8.54 -23.40
N ASN A 149 -18.33 -9.57 -24.22
CA ASN A 149 -18.89 -9.50 -25.58
C ASN A 149 -20.40 -9.23 -25.57
N SER A 150 -21.12 -9.59 -24.49
CA SER A 150 -22.56 -9.31 -24.35
C SER A 150 -22.88 -7.84 -24.01
N ILE A 151 -21.90 -7.07 -23.59
CA ILE A 151 -22.02 -5.66 -23.16
C ILE A 151 -21.56 -4.70 -24.27
N SER A 152 -20.81 -5.21 -25.24
CA SER A 152 -20.34 -4.46 -26.42
C SER A 152 -21.41 -4.45 -27.51
#